data_dd5cd63539b1b1e55a9cd0c62a02dac7
#
_entry.id   dd5cd63539b1b1e55a9cd0c62a02dac7
#
_cell.length_a   1.000
_cell.length_b   1.000
_cell.length_c   1.000
_cell.angle_alpha   90.00
_cell.angle_beta   90.00
_cell.angle_gamma   90.00
#
_symmetry.space_group_name_H-M   'P 1'
#
loop_
_entity.id
_entity.type
_entity.pdbx_description
1 polymer ?
#
loop_
_entity_poly.entity_id
_entity_poly.type
_entity_poly.pdbx_seq_one_letter_code
_entity_poly.pdbx_strand_id
1 'polypeptide(L)'
;MKVVSFFSGCGGLDLGFEQAGFEVIWANDNDPAVFETYLLNHPHTYLCRKDMRELTMEEIPECDGFIGGPPCQSWSEGGKQQGLDDERGRMFLTYIHFIQAKQPKFFVIENVKGILSDKHFPTFKKMLGQLKDAGYVVHYQLMNAAHYYVPQERFRVIVVGVRNDIDVKYQFPKPDTSCFITLRQAIGEITEEPRKYTSELVDMEYEKWLNHDVYMGPFDYRYMARNRVRGWNEVSYTMQAKARNCPLHPQAPKMVYVSRDKQIFRPGFEHLYRRLSVRECARIQTFPDHFRFIYHDVCDGYKMVGNAVPPRLGRAIAESIRECFASVSSESCSILVATYRNENQLRMSLENRLYYVRADLRAGAMRFPQGMKAPHYLFLHKKESYILLILKEKEPGLVSAVYLENLGFHPSGDQYWVFEILDIATEEKTECIKAYVSEHGGMKMKPYILKM
;
A
#
# COMPACT_ATOMS: atom_id res chain seq x y z
N MET A 1 -3.26 -5.46 -7.91
CA MET A 1 -4.59 -4.87 -7.64
C MET A 1 -4.55 -3.40 -7.99
N LYS A 2 -5.62 -2.91 -8.64
CA LYS A 2 -5.79 -1.51 -9.05
C LYS A 2 -6.50 -0.73 -7.97
N VAL A 3 -6.02 0.46 -7.67
CA VAL A 3 -6.61 1.34 -6.66
C VAL A 3 -6.90 2.73 -7.21
N VAL A 4 -7.92 3.36 -6.65
CA VAL A 4 -8.30 4.74 -6.86
C VAL A 4 -8.02 5.51 -5.58
N SER A 5 -7.33 6.66 -5.69
CA SER A 5 -6.94 7.50 -4.56
C SER A 5 -7.75 8.79 -4.53
N PHE A 6 -8.34 9.09 -3.37
CA PHE A 6 -9.05 10.34 -3.12
C PHE A 6 -8.31 11.19 -2.10
N PHE A 7 -8.33 12.51 -2.28
CA PHE A 7 -7.56 13.44 -1.44
C PHE A 7 -6.08 13.06 -1.42
N SER A 8 -5.55 12.76 -2.60
CA SER A 8 -4.22 12.18 -2.79
C SER A 8 -3.08 13.09 -2.28
N GLY A 9 -3.32 14.41 -2.22
CA GLY A 9 -2.28 15.37 -1.86
C GLY A 9 -1.07 15.26 -2.78
N CYS A 10 0.12 15.18 -2.21
CA CYS A 10 1.34 14.93 -2.98
C CYS A 10 1.63 13.44 -3.24
N GLY A 11 0.69 12.51 -2.91
CA GLY A 11 0.84 11.09 -3.22
C GLY A 11 1.59 10.26 -2.17
N GLY A 12 1.64 10.68 -0.89
CA GLY A 12 2.37 9.92 0.13
C GLY A 12 1.77 8.55 0.44
N LEU A 13 0.44 8.43 0.53
CA LEU A 13 -0.27 7.16 0.68
C LEU A 13 -0.12 6.31 -0.59
N ASP A 14 -0.30 6.95 -1.74
CA ASP A 14 -0.22 6.34 -3.07
C ASP A 14 1.16 5.70 -3.30
N LEU A 15 2.24 6.43 -3.00
CA LEU A 15 3.60 5.91 -3.05
C LEU A 15 3.78 4.66 -2.16
N GLY A 16 3.18 4.65 -0.97
CA GLY A 16 3.20 3.49 -0.09
C GLY A 16 2.51 2.27 -0.72
N PHE A 17 1.37 2.48 -1.37
CA PHE A 17 0.64 1.43 -2.07
C PHE A 17 1.40 0.94 -3.31
N GLU A 18 1.98 1.83 -4.11
CA GLU A 18 2.84 1.47 -5.25
C GLU A 18 4.05 0.63 -4.81
N GLN A 19 4.72 1.02 -3.71
CA GLN A 19 5.84 0.26 -3.13
C GLN A 19 5.42 -1.15 -2.64
N ALA A 20 4.14 -1.35 -2.33
CA ALA A 20 3.57 -2.65 -1.99
C ALA A 20 3.07 -3.44 -3.21
N GLY A 21 3.23 -2.91 -4.44
CA GLY A 21 2.85 -3.57 -5.69
C GLY A 21 1.39 -3.36 -6.10
N PHE A 22 0.71 -2.34 -5.58
CA PHE A 22 -0.56 -1.88 -6.12
C PHE A 22 -0.33 -0.91 -7.28
N GLU A 23 -1.30 -0.84 -8.18
CA GLU A 23 -1.32 0.10 -9.28
C GLU A 23 -2.33 1.22 -8.94
N VAL A 24 -1.85 2.44 -8.70
CA VAL A 24 -2.72 3.61 -8.53
C VAL A 24 -3.09 4.12 -9.91
N ILE A 25 -4.28 3.78 -10.39
CA ILE A 25 -4.70 4.09 -11.77
C ILE A 25 -5.31 5.49 -11.92
N TRP A 26 -5.83 6.04 -10.84
CA TRP A 26 -6.54 7.31 -10.82
C TRP A 26 -6.45 7.93 -9.43
N ALA A 27 -6.24 9.24 -9.39
CA ALA A 27 -6.19 10.01 -8.16
C ALA A 27 -7.00 11.29 -8.29
N ASN A 28 -7.48 11.82 -7.15
CA ASN A 28 -8.20 13.08 -7.08
C ASN A 28 -7.69 13.96 -5.95
N ASP A 29 -7.43 15.18 -6.30
CA ASP A 29 -7.23 16.28 -5.35
C ASP A 29 -7.64 17.60 -6.02
N ASN A 30 -8.13 18.58 -5.25
CA ASN A 30 -8.52 19.89 -5.77
C ASN A 30 -7.57 21.02 -5.36
N ASP A 31 -6.47 20.72 -4.68
CA ASP A 31 -5.47 21.71 -4.26
C ASP A 31 -4.43 21.93 -5.38
N PRO A 32 -4.43 23.10 -6.05
CA PRO A 32 -3.47 23.37 -7.12
C PRO A 32 -2.00 23.24 -6.69
N ALA A 33 -1.70 23.47 -5.42
CA ALA A 33 -0.33 23.40 -4.90
C ALA A 33 0.28 21.99 -4.97
N VAL A 34 -0.53 20.92 -5.10
CA VAL A 34 -0.03 19.55 -5.14
C VAL A 34 0.11 18.98 -6.54
N PHE A 35 -0.53 19.60 -7.56
CA PHE A 35 -0.69 18.99 -8.89
C PHE A 35 0.64 18.66 -9.58
N GLU A 36 1.55 19.61 -9.65
CA GLU A 36 2.84 19.42 -10.31
C GLU A 36 3.69 18.38 -9.58
N THR A 37 3.70 18.43 -8.24
CA THR A 37 4.37 17.43 -7.41
C THR A 37 3.80 16.05 -7.66
N TYR A 38 2.48 15.90 -7.67
CA TYR A 38 1.82 14.62 -7.89
C TYR A 38 2.16 14.03 -9.26
N LEU A 39 1.94 14.82 -10.32
CA LEU A 39 2.17 14.39 -11.71
C LEU A 39 3.63 14.00 -11.98
N LEU A 40 4.58 14.71 -11.36
CA LEU A 40 6.00 14.41 -11.53
C LEU A 40 6.39 13.05 -10.91
N ASN A 41 5.83 12.74 -9.73
CA ASN A 41 6.21 11.56 -8.97
C ASN A 41 5.33 10.32 -9.25
N HIS A 42 4.14 10.51 -9.83
CA HIS A 42 3.18 9.46 -10.19
C HIS A 42 2.80 9.53 -11.68
N PRO A 43 3.77 9.36 -12.62
CA PRO A 43 3.57 9.62 -14.05
C PRO A 43 2.59 8.66 -14.72
N HIS A 44 2.26 7.54 -14.10
CA HIS A 44 1.33 6.53 -14.62
C HIS A 44 -0.10 6.66 -14.06
N THR A 45 -0.33 7.60 -13.15
CA THR A 45 -1.63 7.83 -12.52
C THR A 45 -2.33 9.03 -13.18
N TYR A 46 -3.58 8.87 -13.57
CA TYR A 46 -4.39 10.00 -14.02
C TYR A 46 -4.81 10.84 -12.81
N LEU A 47 -4.45 12.12 -12.79
CA LEU A 47 -4.83 13.06 -11.73
C LEU A 47 -6.07 13.87 -12.14
N CYS A 48 -7.19 13.60 -11.50
CA CYS A 48 -8.41 14.40 -11.58
C CYS A 48 -8.32 15.60 -10.62
N ARG A 49 -8.40 16.82 -11.15
CA ARG A 49 -8.20 18.09 -10.42
C ARG A 49 -9.51 18.75 -9.98
N LYS A 50 -10.61 18.02 -10.00
CA LYS A 50 -11.93 18.51 -9.61
C LYS A 50 -12.15 18.44 -8.11
N ASP A 51 -13.05 19.29 -7.62
CA ASP A 51 -13.60 19.06 -6.29
C ASP A 51 -14.38 17.73 -6.29
N MET A 52 -14.18 16.93 -5.24
CA MET A 52 -14.85 15.63 -5.11
C MET A 52 -16.38 15.74 -5.25
N ARG A 53 -16.97 16.86 -4.84
CA ARG A 53 -18.42 17.11 -4.92
C ARG A 53 -18.94 17.28 -6.34
N GLU A 54 -18.06 17.57 -7.29
CA GLU A 54 -18.35 17.77 -8.71
C GLU A 54 -18.12 16.49 -9.53
N LEU A 55 -17.60 15.43 -8.89
CA LEU A 55 -17.34 14.17 -9.57
C LEU A 55 -18.63 13.39 -9.82
N THR A 56 -18.75 12.84 -11.02
CA THR A 56 -19.78 11.85 -11.35
C THR A 56 -19.27 10.43 -11.17
N MET A 57 -20.18 9.47 -11.06
CA MET A 57 -19.81 8.05 -10.91
C MET A 57 -19.05 7.51 -12.12
N GLU A 58 -19.32 8.01 -13.29
CA GLU A 58 -18.71 7.61 -14.57
C GLU A 58 -17.24 8.05 -14.65
N GLU A 59 -16.87 9.14 -13.99
CA GLU A 59 -15.49 9.64 -13.95
C GLU A 59 -14.57 8.82 -13.06
N ILE A 60 -15.14 8.05 -12.14
CA ILE A 60 -14.38 7.18 -11.23
C ILE A 60 -14.24 5.80 -11.88
N PRO A 61 -13.02 5.36 -12.25
CA PRO A 61 -12.83 4.08 -12.92
C PRO A 61 -13.12 2.89 -12.00
N GLU A 62 -13.42 1.74 -12.62
CA GLU A 62 -13.53 0.47 -11.90
C GLU A 62 -12.15 0.05 -11.35
N CYS A 63 -12.12 -0.42 -10.11
CA CYS A 63 -10.89 -0.78 -9.42
C CYS A 63 -11.13 -1.82 -8.32
N ASP A 64 -10.04 -2.35 -7.78
CA ASP A 64 -10.11 -3.29 -6.66
C ASP A 64 -10.32 -2.58 -5.32
N GLY A 65 -9.77 -1.38 -5.15
CA GLY A 65 -9.82 -0.68 -3.87
C GLY A 65 -9.84 0.84 -3.96
N PHE A 66 -10.42 1.47 -2.95
CA PHE A 66 -10.37 2.91 -2.73
C PHE A 66 -9.43 3.23 -1.57
N ILE A 67 -8.55 4.21 -1.75
CA ILE A 67 -7.69 4.74 -0.68
C ILE A 67 -7.88 6.24 -0.57
N GLY A 68 -7.74 6.80 0.65
CA GLY A 68 -7.85 8.25 0.78
C GLY A 68 -7.81 8.76 2.21
N GLY A 69 -7.54 10.06 2.34
CA GLY A 69 -7.53 10.79 3.60
C GLY A 69 -8.50 11.98 3.56
N PRO A 70 -9.82 11.79 3.68
CA PRO A 70 -10.78 12.88 3.63
C PRO A 70 -10.46 13.94 4.71
N PRO A 71 -10.60 15.24 4.38
CA PRO A 71 -10.16 16.35 5.23
C PRO A 71 -10.85 16.34 6.58
N CYS A 72 -10.05 16.51 7.63
CA CYS A 72 -10.40 16.34 9.03
C CYS A 72 -10.36 17.64 9.85
N GLN A 73 -10.35 18.81 9.22
CA GLN A 73 -10.17 20.07 9.97
C GLN A 73 -11.35 20.43 10.89
N SER A 74 -12.53 19.85 10.68
CA SER A 74 -13.66 19.91 11.60
C SER A 74 -13.47 19.07 12.87
N TRP A 75 -12.47 18.15 12.88
CA TRP A 75 -12.20 17.20 13.97
C TRP A 75 -10.85 17.49 14.66
N SER A 76 -10.01 18.36 14.11
CA SER A 76 -8.69 18.65 14.68
C SER A 76 -8.80 19.60 15.89
N GLU A 77 -7.94 19.39 16.90
CA GLU A 77 -7.85 20.26 18.09
C GLU A 77 -7.60 21.75 17.77
N GLY A 78 -7.09 22.05 16.58
CA GLY A 78 -6.86 23.43 16.09
C GLY A 78 -7.92 23.97 15.13
N GLY A 79 -9.02 23.23 14.86
CA GLY A 79 -10.11 23.61 13.95
C GLY A 79 -11.35 24.13 14.68
N LYS A 80 -12.35 24.64 13.91
CA LYS A 80 -13.61 25.17 14.48
C LYS A 80 -14.56 24.11 15.06
N GLN A 81 -14.20 22.83 14.96
CA GLN A 81 -14.89 21.68 15.58
C GLN A 81 -16.40 21.59 15.30
N GLN A 82 -16.86 21.90 14.08
CA GLN A 82 -18.30 21.99 13.72
C GLN A 82 -18.95 20.65 13.28
N GLY A 83 -18.18 19.54 13.20
CA GLY A 83 -18.71 18.19 12.90
C GLY A 83 -19.21 18.02 11.47
N LEU A 84 -20.32 17.28 11.28
CA LEU A 84 -20.93 16.98 9.97
C LEU A 84 -21.61 18.19 9.30
N ASP A 85 -21.96 19.23 10.07
CA ASP A 85 -22.59 20.45 9.55
C ASP A 85 -21.58 21.37 8.84
N ASP A 86 -20.27 21.11 8.98
CA ASP A 86 -19.24 21.77 8.23
C ASP A 86 -19.11 21.15 6.83
N GLU A 87 -18.80 21.96 5.83
CA GLU A 87 -18.56 21.61 4.42
C GLU A 87 -17.59 20.41 4.26
N ARG A 88 -16.67 20.26 5.19
CA ARG A 88 -15.66 19.20 5.23
C ARG A 88 -16.17 17.86 5.80
N GLY A 89 -17.15 17.92 6.70
CA GLY A 89 -17.88 16.73 7.12
C GLY A 89 -18.68 16.11 5.97
N ARG A 90 -19.18 16.97 5.07
CA ARG A 90 -19.86 16.55 3.84
C ARG A 90 -18.92 15.80 2.87
N MET A 91 -17.64 16.18 2.76
CA MET A 91 -16.68 15.46 1.91
C MET A 91 -16.47 14.01 2.35
N PHE A 92 -16.44 13.74 3.67
CA PHE A 92 -16.37 12.37 4.16
C PHE A 92 -17.62 11.56 3.79
N LEU A 93 -18.79 12.17 3.87
CA LEU A 93 -20.05 11.53 3.43
C LEU A 93 -20.07 11.27 1.92
N THR A 94 -19.54 12.19 1.12
CA THR A 94 -19.38 12.00 -0.35
C THR A 94 -18.46 10.80 -0.62
N TYR A 95 -17.36 10.66 0.13
CA TYR A 95 -16.48 9.51 -0.01
C TYR A 95 -17.17 8.18 0.34
N ILE A 96 -17.97 8.15 1.42
CA ILE A 96 -18.80 6.98 1.76
C ILE A 96 -19.78 6.68 0.62
N HIS A 97 -20.40 7.71 0.04
CA HIS A 97 -21.33 7.53 -1.09
C HIS A 97 -20.64 6.88 -2.30
N PHE A 98 -19.42 7.29 -2.63
CA PHE A 98 -18.65 6.63 -3.70
C PHE A 98 -18.32 5.17 -3.38
N ILE A 99 -17.96 4.86 -2.13
CA ILE A 99 -17.75 3.48 -1.69
C ILE A 99 -19.04 2.66 -1.85
N GLN A 100 -20.20 3.22 -1.45
CA GLN A 100 -21.50 2.57 -1.57
C GLN A 100 -21.91 2.30 -3.02
N ALA A 101 -21.65 3.25 -3.92
CA ALA A 101 -22.04 3.16 -5.32
C ALA A 101 -21.11 2.26 -6.15
N LYS A 102 -19.80 2.37 -5.95
CA LYS A 102 -18.77 1.66 -6.73
C LYS A 102 -18.43 0.27 -6.17
N GLN A 103 -18.74 0.02 -4.92
CA GLN A 103 -18.53 -1.30 -4.29
C GLN A 103 -17.13 -1.90 -4.50
N PRO A 104 -16.02 -1.16 -4.24
CA PRO A 104 -14.68 -1.72 -4.35
C PRO A 104 -14.51 -2.92 -3.41
N LYS A 105 -13.59 -3.84 -3.70
CA LYS A 105 -13.31 -5.02 -2.85
C LYS A 105 -12.86 -4.61 -1.44
N PHE A 106 -12.12 -3.50 -1.35
CA PHE A 106 -11.70 -2.93 -0.09
C PHE A 106 -11.63 -1.40 -0.16
N PHE A 107 -11.58 -0.77 1.00
CA PHE A 107 -11.22 0.65 1.10
C PHE A 107 -10.29 0.91 2.28
N VAL A 108 -9.52 1.98 2.20
CA VAL A 108 -8.70 2.53 3.28
C VAL A 108 -9.02 4.00 3.47
N ILE A 109 -9.31 4.39 4.71
CA ILE A 109 -9.53 5.78 5.10
C ILE A 109 -8.52 6.15 6.17
N GLU A 110 -7.71 7.18 5.91
CA GLU A 110 -6.83 7.77 6.93
C GLU A 110 -7.47 8.99 7.56
N ASN A 111 -7.27 9.15 8.87
CA ASN A 111 -7.74 10.35 9.57
C ASN A 111 -6.88 10.67 10.81
N VAL A 112 -7.03 11.87 11.35
CA VAL A 112 -6.30 12.28 12.56
C VAL A 112 -6.88 11.65 13.82
N LYS A 113 -6.02 11.50 14.88
CA LYS A 113 -6.43 10.98 16.20
C LYS A 113 -7.66 11.68 16.79
N GLY A 114 -7.85 12.99 16.52
CA GLY A 114 -8.96 13.78 17.06
C GLY A 114 -10.36 13.24 16.76
N ILE A 115 -10.52 12.42 15.70
CA ILE A 115 -11.82 11.78 15.39
C ILE A 115 -12.28 10.81 16.48
N LEU A 116 -11.36 10.28 17.30
CA LEU A 116 -11.63 9.38 18.42
C LEU A 116 -11.93 10.12 19.74
N SER A 117 -11.91 11.46 19.77
CA SER A 117 -12.26 12.21 20.97
C SER A 117 -13.73 12.01 21.33
N ASP A 118 -14.09 12.12 22.62
CA ASP A 118 -15.46 11.93 23.11
C ASP A 118 -16.48 12.76 22.34
N LYS A 119 -16.09 13.97 21.95
CA LYS A 119 -16.93 14.89 21.16
C LYS A 119 -17.25 14.34 19.78
N HIS A 120 -16.31 13.68 19.12
CA HIS A 120 -16.40 13.29 17.72
C HIS A 120 -16.68 11.80 17.50
N PHE A 121 -16.42 10.99 18.52
CA PHE A 121 -16.59 9.54 18.44
C PHE A 121 -18.02 9.09 18.08
N PRO A 122 -19.11 9.74 18.59
CA PRO A 122 -20.47 9.38 18.16
C PRO A 122 -20.70 9.50 16.66
N THR A 123 -20.19 10.59 16.07
CA THR A 123 -20.28 10.81 14.62
C THR A 123 -19.43 9.81 13.84
N PHE A 124 -18.20 9.54 14.29
CA PHE A 124 -17.35 8.52 13.71
C PHE A 124 -18.02 7.13 13.74
N LYS A 125 -18.64 6.77 14.86
CA LYS A 125 -19.40 5.52 15.00
C LYS A 125 -20.56 5.43 13.99
N LYS A 126 -21.27 6.55 13.74
CA LYS A 126 -22.33 6.60 12.72
C LYS A 126 -21.77 6.35 11.32
N MET A 127 -20.64 6.95 10.99
CA MET A 127 -19.97 6.74 9.70
C MET A 127 -19.53 5.28 9.51
N LEU A 128 -18.97 4.64 10.55
CA LEU A 128 -18.65 3.20 10.52
C LEU A 128 -19.91 2.34 10.32
N GLY A 129 -21.06 2.75 10.89
CA GLY A 129 -22.34 2.12 10.65
C GLY A 129 -22.74 2.16 9.17
N GLN A 130 -22.70 3.33 8.55
CA GLN A 130 -23.02 3.50 7.13
C GLN A 130 -22.16 2.62 6.21
N LEU A 131 -20.86 2.48 6.53
CA LEU A 131 -19.96 1.61 5.78
C LEU A 131 -20.29 0.12 5.97
N LYS A 132 -20.72 -0.28 7.18
CA LYS A 132 -21.20 -1.65 7.44
C LYS A 132 -22.52 -1.93 6.70
N ASP A 133 -23.45 -0.98 6.74
CA ASP A 133 -24.73 -1.07 6.03
C ASP A 133 -24.54 -1.12 4.50
N ALA A 134 -23.42 -0.57 4.00
CA ALA A 134 -23.00 -0.66 2.62
C ALA A 134 -22.40 -2.04 2.23
N GLY A 135 -22.34 -2.99 3.14
CA GLY A 135 -21.89 -4.36 2.87
C GLY A 135 -20.41 -4.61 3.16
N TYR A 136 -19.80 -3.87 4.08
CA TYR A 136 -18.39 -4.05 4.43
C TYR A 136 -18.17 -4.56 5.85
N VAL A 137 -17.20 -5.43 6.03
CA VAL A 137 -16.59 -5.72 7.33
C VAL A 137 -15.57 -4.62 7.62
N VAL A 138 -15.86 -3.78 8.61
CA VAL A 138 -15.09 -2.55 8.87
C VAL A 138 -14.27 -2.69 10.14
N HIS A 139 -12.96 -2.44 10.01
CA HIS A 139 -11.99 -2.39 11.10
C HIS A 139 -11.41 -0.99 11.23
N TYR A 140 -11.04 -0.56 12.43
CA TYR A 140 -10.25 0.67 12.60
C TYR A 140 -9.22 0.50 13.71
N GLN A 141 -8.11 1.22 13.58
CA GLN A 141 -7.03 1.22 14.56
C GLN A 141 -6.36 2.58 14.63
N LEU A 142 -6.00 3.02 15.85
CA LEU A 142 -5.09 4.14 16.05
C LEU A 142 -3.66 3.64 15.92
N MET A 143 -2.96 4.05 14.87
CA MET A 143 -1.59 3.64 14.57
C MET A 143 -0.61 4.77 14.88
N ASN A 144 0.52 4.45 15.50
CA ASN A 144 1.64 5.38 15.61
C ASN A 144 2.67 5.04 14.52
N ALA A 145 2.91 5.96 13.61
CA ALA A 145 3.83 5.78 12.49
C ALA A 145 5.25 5.36 12.94
N ALA A 146 5.69 5.77 14.14
CA ALA A 146 6.98 5.37 14.69
C ALA A 146 7.14 3.84 14.82
N HIS A 147 6.07 3.09 15.03
CA HIS A 147 6.06 1.63 15.12
C HIS A 147 6.13 0.94 13.75
N TYR A 148 6.18 1.70 12.66
CA TYR A 148 6.24 1.25 11.27
C TYR A 148 7.44 1.88 10.55
N TYR A 149 8.55 2.02 11.27
CA TYR A 149 9.84 2.53 10.78
C TYR A 149 9.81 3.96 10.21
N VAL A 150 8.85 4.78 10.69
CA VAL A 150 8.80 6.22 10.40
C VAL A 150 9.47 6.96 11.56
N PRO A 151 10.52 7.77 11.34
CA PRO A 151 11.25 8.46 12.41
C PRO A 151 10.45 9.63 13.00
N GLN A 152 9.15 9.40 13.27
CA GLN A 152 8.21 10.42 13.71
C GLN A 152 7.11 9.85 14.60
N GLU A 153 6.86 10.47 15.73
CA GLU A 153 5.69 10.22 16.54
C GLU A 153 4.46 10.85 15.88
N ARG A 154 3.70 10.04 15.12
CA ARG A 154 2.53 10.48 14.35
C ARG A 154 1.39 9.49 14.51
N PHE A 155 0.37 9.90 15.22
CA PHE A 155 -0.83 9.07 15.43
C PHE A 155 -1.86 9.33 14.33
N ARG A 156 -2.34 8.25 13.71
CA ARG A 156 -3.40 8.28 12.70
C ARG A 156 -4.41 7.16 12.93
N VAL A 157 -5.67 7.48 12.72
CA VAL A 157 -6.74 6.48 12.68
C VAL A 157 -6.80 5.96 11.25
N ILE A 158 -6.62 4.66 11.12
CA ILE A 158 -6.79 3.97 9.85
C ILE A 158 -8.05 3.13 9.94
N VAL A 159 -8.94 3.31 8.96
CA VAL A 159 -10.14 2.49 8.78
C VAL A 159 -9.94 1.66 7.53
N VAL A 160 -10.13 0.35 7.65
CA VAL A 160 -10.09 -0.58 6.52
C VAL A 160 -11.41 -1.32 6.48
N GLY A 161 -12.05 -1.32 5.33
CA GLY A 161 -13.22 -2.13 5.06
C GLY A 161 -12.93 -3.13 3.96
N VAL A 162 -13.37 -4.36 4.15
CA VAL A 162 -13.38 -5.40 3.12
C VAL A 162 -14.81 -5.80 2.87
N ARG A 163 -15.21 -5.92 1.59
CA ARG A 163 -16.58 -6.27 1.21
C ARG A 163 -16.94 -7.65 1.76
N ASN A 164 -18.13 -7.78 2.34
CA ASN A 164 -18.54 -8.93 3.14
C ASN A 164 -18.79 -10.22 2.33
N ASP A 165 -18.90 -10.11 0.99
CA ASP A 165 -18.97 -11.26 0.08
C ASP A 165 -17.60 -11.90 -0.19
N ILE A 166 -16.52 -11.28 0.29
CA ILE A 166 -15.16 -11.78 0.16
C ILE A 166 -14.77 -12.44 1.49
N ASP A 167 -14.58 -13.75 1.46
CA ASP A 167 -14.27 -14.53 2.68
C ASP A 167 -12.81 -14.36 3.11
N VAL A 168 -12.52 -13.21 3.71
CA VAL A 168 -11.21 -12.88 4.28
C VAL A 168 -11.31 -12.24 5.65
N LYS A 169 -10.29 -12.44 6.46
CA LYS A 169 -10.14 -11.79 7.76
C LYS A 169 -8.99 -10.79 7.71
N TYR A 170 -9.31 -9.53 7.50
CA TYR A 170 -8.31 -8.46 7.56
C TYR A 170 -7.72 -8.32 8.97
N GLN A 171 -6.41 -8.16 9.04
CA GLN A 171 -5.68 -7.81 10.25
C GLN A 171 -4.73 -6.65 9.97
N PHE A 172 -4.71 -5.68 10.89
CA PHE A 172 -3.74 -4.59 10.81
C PHE A 172 -2.29 -5.11 10.90
N PRO A 173 -1.33 -4.43 10.24
CA PRO A 173 0.08 -4.80 10.37
C PRO A 173 0.51 -4.71 11.84
N LYS A 174 1.33 -5.67 12.26
CA LYS A 174 1.84 -5.72 13.64
C LYS A 174 2.80 -4.55 13.88
N PRO A 175 2.62 -3.78 14.97
CA PRO A 175 3.56 -2.72 15.32
C PRO A 175 4.90 -3.30 15.78
N ASP A 176 6.01 -2.76 15.30
CA ASP A 176 7.33 -3.00 15.88
C ASP A 176 7.64 -1.90 16.90
N THR A 177 7.66 -2.26 18.17
CA THR A 177 8.01 -1.37 19.28
C THR A 177 9.43 -1.58 19.81
N SER A 178 10.16 -2.53 19.24
CA SER A 178 11.52 -2.90 19.68
C SER A 178 12.58 -1.99 19.05
N CYS A 179 12.29 -1.39 17.89
CA CYS A 179 13.21 -0.56 17.13
C CYS A 179 12.54 0.69 16.59
N PHE A 180 13.17 1.84 16.79
CA PHE A 180 12.74 3.12 16.25
C PHE A 180 13.84 3.70 15.38
N ILE A 181 13.45 4.22 14.20
CA ILE A 181 14.36 5.01 13.37
C ILE A 181 14.52 6.38 14.02
N THR A 182 15.74 6.76 14.34
CA THR A 182 16.07 8.03 14.99
C THR A 182 16.23 9.17 13.99
N LEU A 183 16.19 10.41 14.47
CA LEU A 183 16.50 11.59 13.65
C LEU A 183 17.91 11.51 13.04
N ARG A 184 18.88 10.95 13.77
CA ARG A 184 20.24 10.72 13.26
C ARG A 184 20.25 9.81 12.02
N GLN A 185 19.51 8.73 12.07
CA GLN A 185 19.39 7.80 10.93
C GLN A 185 18.62 8.41 9.75
N ALA A 186 17.64 9.28 10.02
CA ALA A 186 16.81 9.87 9.00
C ALA A 186 17.47 11.03 8.24
N ILE A 187 18.10 11.95 8.99
CA ILE A 187 18.59 13.23 8.45
C ILE A 187 20.06 13.55 8.81
N GLY A 188 20.75 12.67 9.55
CA GLY A 188 22.13 12.94 10.00
C GLY A 188 23.16 13.01 8.87
N GLU A 189 22.85 12.52 7.68
CA GLU A 189 23.68 12.62 6.48
C GLU A 189 23.59 14.00 5.79
N ILE A 190 22.53 14.78 6.08
CA ILE A 190 22.36 16.12 5.53
C ILE A 190 23.20 17.07 6.39
N THR A 191 24.40 17.33 5.95
CA THR A 191 25.37 18.20 6.67
C THR A 191 25.39 19.62 6.15
N GLU A 192 24.83 19.85 4.97
CA GLU A 192 24.73 21.15 4.35
C GLU A 192 23.69 22.03 5.05
N GLU A 193 23.96 23.33 5.11
CA GLU A 193 22.97 24.28 5.60
C GLU A 193 21.82 24.47 4.61
N PRO A 194 20.57 24.47 5.07
CA PRO A 194 19.45 24.65 4.19
C PRO A 194 19.43 26.03 3.56
N ARG A 195 19.00 26.08 2.31
CA ARG A 195 18.79 27.34 1.62
C ARG A 195 17.66 28.13 2.29
N LYS A 196 17.89 29.40 2.54
CA LYS A 196 16.83 30.34 2.90
C LYS A 196 15.96 30.54 1.67
N TYR A 197 14.71 30.12 1.74
CA TYR A 197 13.80 30.24 0.63
C TYR A 197 13.63 31.71 0.20
N THR A 198 13.87 31.96 -1.08
CA THR A 198 13.55 33.20 -1.79
C THR A 198 12.60 32.85 -2.91
N SER A 199 11.73 33.76 -3.33
CA SER A 199 10.76 33.53 -4.41
C SER A 199 11.40 33.40 -5.81
N GLU A 200 12.72 33.52 -5.92
CA GLU A 200 13.44 33.31 -7.16
C GLU A 200 13.59 31.80 -7.43
N LEU A 201 13.16 31.37 -8.60
CA LEU A 201 13.36 30.02 -9.10
C LEU A 201 14.86 29.75 -9.20
N VAL A 202 15.40 28.95 -8.32
CA VAL A 202 16.75 28.44 -8.42
C VAL A 202 16.70 27.16 -9.25
N ASP A 203 17.64 27.05 -10.19
CA ASP A 203 17.82 25.85 -11.00
C ASP A 203 18.15 24.65 -10.08
N MET A 204 17.15 23.78 -9.86
CA MET A 204 17.23 22.68 -8.90
C MET A 204 18.11 21.51 -9.41
N GLU A 205 18.64 21.57 -10.64
CA GLU A 205 19.44 20.48 -11.22
C GLU A 205 20.81 20.30 -10.55
N TYR A 206 21.29 21.31 -9.84
CA TYR A 206 22.65 21.33 -9.25
C TYR A 206 22.68 21.16 -7.73
N GLU A 207 21.53 20.99 -7.05
CA GLU A 207 21.53 20.83 -5.61
C GLU A 207 21.73 19.37 -5.19
N LYS A 208 22.71 19.13 -4.32
CA LYS A 208 22.95 17.80 -3.71
C LYS A 208 21.70 17.28 -3.00
N TRP A 209 20.93 18.17 -2.36
CA TRP A 209 19.69 17.84 -1.68
C TRP A 209 18.53 18.65 -2.25
N LEU A 210 17.71 18.01 -3.07
CA LEU A 210 16.49 18.62 -3.63
C LEU A 210 15.53 19.05 -2.50
N ASN A 211 14.95 20.24 -2.61
CA ASN A 211 14.01 20.80 -1.63
C ASN A 211 14.61 21.02 -0.23
N HIS A 212 15.92 21.30 -0.12
CA HIS A 212 16.55 21.63 1.15
C HIS A 212 16.36 23.10 1.54
N ASP A 213 15.11 23.58 1.41
CA ASP A 213 14.67 24.94 1.73
C ASP A 213 14.10 25.02 3.12
N VAL A 214 14.33 26.15 3.82
CA VAL A 214 13.82 26.40 5.16
C VAL A 214 12.96 27.66 5.25
N TYR A 215 11.83 27.55 5.96
CA TYR A 215 10.96 28.68 6.27
C TYR A 215 11.60 29.59 7.33
N MET A 216 11.79 30.86 6.99
CA MET A 216 12.49 31.88 7.82
C MET A 216 11.56 32.77 8.63
N GLY A 217 10.26 32.53 8.63
CA GLY A 217 9.32 33.35 9.40
C GLY A 217 9.55 33.31 10.92
N PRO A 218 9.04 34.30 11.67
CA PRO A 218 9.31 34.44 13.09
C PRO A 218 8.81 33.28 13.94
N PHE A 219 9.34 33.16 15.15
CA PHE A 219 8.88 32.25 16.20
C PHE A 219 7.89 32.99 17.09
N ASP A 220 6.59 32.73 16.88
CA ASP A 220 5.53 33.39 17.68
C ASP A 220 5.39 32.80 19.09
N TYR A 221 4.59 33.43 19.95
CA TYR A 221 4.39 33.01 21.33
C TYR A 221 3.81 31.60 21.47
N ARG A 222 2.94 31.17 20.52
CA ARG A 222 2.35 29.83 20.51
C ARG A 222 3.40 28.77 20.16
N TYR A 223 4.32 29.13 19.27
CA TYR A 223 5.45 28.28 18.96
C TYR A 223 6.34 28.08 20.17
N MET A 224 6.63 29.17 20.90
CA MET A 224 7.48 29.19 22.08
C MET A 224 6.81 28.65 23.35
N ALA A 225 5.55 28.22 23.30
CA ALA A 225 4.82 27.67 24.45
C ALA A 225 5.32 26.31 24.92
N ARG A 226 6.06 25.58 24.08
CA ARG A 226 6.59 24.24 24.39
C ARG A 226 7.91 23.98 23.70
N ASN A 227 8.69 23.02 24.24
CA ASN A 227 9.91 22.57 23.55
C ASN A 227 9.60 22.02 22.16
N ARG A 228 10.39 22.43 21.17
CA ARG A 228 10.26 22.04 19.75
C ARG A 228 11.45 21.22 19.24
N VAL A 229 12.42 20.92 20.09
CA VAL A 229 13.62 20.16 19.75
C VAL A 229 13.49 18.73 20.26
N ARG A 230 13.70 17.77 19.38
CA ARG A 230 14.03 16.38 19.71
C ARG A 230 15.51 16.15 19.46
N GLY A 231 16.15 15.35 20.29
CA GLY A 231 17.57 15.02 20.13
C GLY A 231 17.82 14.04 18.98
N TRP A 232 19.06 13.94 18.55
CA TRP A 232 19.48 13.07 17.44
C TRP A 232 19.09 11.60 17.60
N ASN A 233 19.01 11.10 18.82
CA ASN A 233 18.69 9.70 19.12
C ASN A 233 17.19 9.49 19.47
N GLU A 234 16.36 10.52 19.26
CA GLU A 234 14.92 10.48 19.46
C GLU A 234 14.20 10.41 18.09
N VAL A 235 12.91 10.03 18.09
CA VAL A 235 12.02 10.23 16.95
C VAL A 235 11.51 11.67 16.93
N SER A 236 11.17 12.19 15.75
CA SER A 236 10.66 13.54 15.60
C SER A 236 9.26 13.73 16.20
N TYR A 237 8.91 14.98 16.51
CA TYR A 237 7.50 15.38 16.62
C TYR A 237 6.76 15.24 15.29
N THR A 238 5.43 15.18 15.34
CA THR A 238 4.59 15.16 14.14
C THR A 238 4.87 16.36 13.23
N MET A 239 5.18 16.08 11.95
CA MET A 239 5.24 17.10 10.90
C MET A 239 3.84 17.66 10.67
N GLN A 240 3.71 18.99 10.80
CA GLN A 240 2.46 19.72 10.61
C GLN A 240 2.46 20.41 9.24
N ALA A 241 1.27 20.58 8.67
CA ALA A 241 1.09 21.25 7.38
C ALA A 241 1.44 22.75 7.36
N LYS A 242 1.70 23.34 8.52
CA LYS A 242 2.03 24.78 8.64
C LYS A 242 3.52 24.95 8.91
N ALA A 243 4.24 25.54 7.97
CA ALA A 243 5.69 25.80 8.06
C ALA A 243 6.10 26.46 9.40
N ARG A 244 5.33 27.44 9.88
CA ARG A 244 5.59 28.11 11.16
C ARG A 244 5.60 27.17 12.37
N ASN A 245 4.93 26.01 12.29
CA ASN A 245 4.84 25.01 13.37
C ASN A 245 5.84 23.85 13.21
N CYS A 246 6.68 23.89 12.18
CA CYS A 246 7.67 22.86 11.92
C CYS A 246 8.61 22.68 13.13
N PRO A 247 8.96 21.44 13.54
CA PRO A 247 9.93 21.18 14.58
C PRO A 247 11.29 21.84 14.30
N LEU A 248 12.08 22.00 15.36
CA LEU A 248 13.45 22.51 15.27
C LEU A 248 14.43 21.36 14.99
N HIS A 249 15.51 21.72 14.30
CA HIS A 249 16.58 20.78 13.96
C HIS A 249 17.29 20.25 15.22
N PRO A 250 17.68 18.99 15.28
CA PRO A 250 18.29 18.34 16.46
C PRO A 250 19.70 18.84 16.80
N GLN A 251 20.31 19.72 15.97
CA GLN A 251 21.58 20.38 16.30
C GLN A 251 21.46 21.30 17.52
N ALA A 252 20.28 21.90 17.71
CA ALA A 252 20.02 22.77 18.84
C ALA A 252 19.77 21.98 20.13
N PRO A 253 20.20 22.47 21.28
CA PRO A 253 19.82 21.90 22.57
C PRO A 253 18.33 22.10 22.84
N LYS A 254 17.75 21.30 23.77
CA LYS A 254 16.35 21.50 24.20
C LYS A 254 16.16 22.92 24.74
N MET A 255 14.98 23.49 24.42
CA MET A 255 14.59 24.81 24.88
C MET A 255 14.50 24.85 26.41
N VAL A 256 14.69 26.02 26.99
CA VAL A 256 14.67 26.25 28.45
C VAL A 256 13.24 26.60 28.86
N TYR A 257 12.70 25.84 29.81
CA TYR A 257 11.41 26.15 30.43
C TYR A 257 11.48 27.40 31.29
N VAL A 258 10.55 28.33 31.11
CA VAL A 258 10.43 29.57 31.89
C VAL A 258 9.14 29.58 32.72
N SER A 259 8.01 29.22 32.07
CA SER A 259 6.70 29.13 32.73
C SER A 259 5.79 28.19 31.94
N ARG A 260 4.56 27.95 32.42
CA ARG A 260 3.58 27.00 31.85
C ARG A 260 3.43 27.08 30.33
N ASP A 261 3.42 28.30 29.76
CA ASP A 261 3.21 28.50 28.31
C ASP A 261 4.37 29.30 27.70
N LYS A 262 5.56 29.22 28.28
CA LYS A 262 6.73 29.97 27.79
C LYS A 262 8.01 29.17 27.94
N GLN A 263 8.67 29.00 26.83
CA GLN A 263 10.04 28.52 26.75
C GLN A 263 10.87 29.49 25.92
N ILE A 264 12.17 29.44 26.10
CA ILE A 264 13.12 30.28 25.36
C ILE A 264 14.20 29.40 24.75
N PHE A 265 14.86 29.91 23.75
CA PHE A 265 16.09 29.29 23.26
C PHE A 265 17.14 29.34 24.36
N ARG A 266 17.98 28.33 24.44
CA ARG A 266 19.03 28.28 25.43
C ARG A 266 20.01 29.43 25.18
N PRO A 267 20.29 30.30 26.19
CA PRO A 267 21.22 31.38 26.02
C PRO A 267 22.61 30.92 25.56
N GLY A 268 23.16 31.61 24.57
CA GLY A 268 24.45 31.30 23.93
C GLY A 268 24.37 30.26 22.79
N PHE A 269 23.21 29.67 22.56
CA PHE A 269 22.98 28.67 21.50
C PHE A 269 21.91 29.09 20.49
N GLU A 270 21.50 30.36 20.48
CA GLU A 270 20.40 30.88 19.65
C GLU A 270 20.62 30.62 18.16
N HIS A 271 21.85 30.69 17.70
CA HIS A 271 22.26 30.46 16.33
C HIS A 271 22.03 29.03 15.83
N LEU A 272 21.88 28.03 16.72
CA LEU A 272 21.64 26.64 16.37
C LEU A 272 20.15 26.34 16.13
N TYR A 273 19.25 27.25 16.55
CA TYR A 273 17.82 26.99 16.44
C TYR A 273 17.31 27.36 15.04
N ARG A 274 17.16 26.39 14.21
CA ARG A 274 16.47 26.49 12.91
C ARG A 274 15.35 25.46 12.80
N ARG A 275 14.35 25.75 11.99
CA ARG A 275 13.36 24.73 11.62
C ARG A 275 14.01 23.66 10.73
N LEU A 276 13.43 22.49 10.73
CA LEU A 276 13.75 21.48 9.72
C LEU A 276 13.41 22.03 8.32
N SER A 277 14.22 21.72 7.32
CA SER A 277 13.92 22.04 5.92
C SER A 277 12.81 21.16 5.36
N VAL A 278 12.29 21.47 4.18
CA VAL A 278 11.30 20.62 3.49
C VAL A 278 11.86 19.22 3.24
N ARG A 279 13.12 19.08 2.78
CA ARG A 279 13.79 17.80 2.57
C ARG A 279 13.97 17.00 3.86
N GLU A 280 14.38 17.63 4.93
CA GLU A 280 14.50 16.98 6.24
C GLU A 280 13.13 16.47 6.72
N CYS A 281 12.09 17.30 6.58
CA CYS A 281 10.71 16.87 6.87
C CYS A 281 10.26 15.70 5.98
N ALA A 282 10.59 15.72 4.70
CA ALA A 282 10.27 14.65 3.75
C ALA A 282 10.95 13.32 4.11
N ARG A 283 12.25 13.34 4.45
CA ARG A 283 12.97 12.15 4.93
C ARG A 283 12.38 11.61 6.23
N ILE A 284 12.01 12.49 7.17
CA ILE A 284 11.34 12.11 8.42
C ILE A 284 9.95 11.50 8.12
N GLN A 285 9.27 11.97 7.09
CA GLN A 285 8.02 11.36 6.59
C GLN A 285 8.25 10.13 5.71
N THR A 286 9.51 9.74 5.48
CA THR A 286 9.93 8.57 4.69
C THR A 286 9.69 8.68 3.17
N PHE A 287 9.61 9.91 2.64
CA PHE A 287 9.74 10.10 1.20
C PHE A 287 11.18 9.82 0.74
N PRO A 288 11.39 9.13 -0.37
CA PRO A 288 12.72 8.89 -0.92
C PRO A 288 13.35 10.19 -1.46
N ASP A 289 14.67 10.23 -1.60
CA ASP A 289 15.38 11.45 -1.99
C ASP A 289 15.09 11.89 -3.43
N HIS A 290 14.76 10.96 -4.32
CA HIS A 290 14.35 11.27 -5.68
C HIS A 290 12.93 11.83 -5.78
N PHE A 291 12.11 11.78 -4.72
CA PHE A 291 10.79 12.37 -4.71
C PHE A 291 10.92 13.89 -4.65
N ARG A 292 10.40 14.60 -5.65
CA ARG A 292 10.52 16.05 -5.82
C ARG A 292 9.23 16.75 -5.41
N PHE A 293 9.36 17.80 -4.60
CA PHE A 293 8.25 18.68 -4.27
C PHE A 293 8.37 19.96 -5.09
N ILE A 294 7.38 20.24 -5.92
CA ILE A 294 7.33 21.46 -6.73
C ILE A 294 6.45 22.48 -5.99
N TYR A 295 6.99 23.63 -5.68
CA TYR A 295 6.28 24.71 -4.97
C TYR A 295 6.86 26.07 -5.31
N HIS A 296 5.99 27.08 -5.34
CA HIS A 296 6.35 28.50 -5.49
C HIS A 296 6.39 29.25 -4.15
N ASP A 297 5.86 28.66 -3.09
CA ASP A 297 5.99 29.09 -1.69
C ASP A 297 6.47 27.91 -0.86
N VAL A 298 7.52 28.09 -0.10
CA VAL A 298 8.05 27.06 0.80
C VAL A 298 6.99 26.53 1.77
N CYS A 299 5.98 27.35 2.11
CA CYS A 299 4.85 26.91 2.92
C CYS A 299 4.06 25.76 2.28
N ASP A 300 3.95 25.72 0.94
CA ASP A 300 3.31 24.63 0.22
C ASP A 300 4.12 23.35 0.29
N GLY A 301 5.46 23.44 0.26
CA GLY A 301 6.34 22.31 0.51
C GLY A 301 6.09 21.67 1.89
N TYR A 302 6.04 22.49 2.95
CA TYR A 302 5.68 22.00 4.29
C TYR A 302 4.25 21.48 4.38
N LYS A 303 3.30 22.11 3.67
CA LYS A 303 1.90 21.68 3.61
C LYS A 303 1.78 20.29 2.99
N MET A 304 2.43 20.06 1.85
CA MET A 304 2.46 18.77 1.16
C MET A 304 3.02 17.68 2.07
N VAL A 305 4.21 17.90 2.63
CA VAL A 305 4.87 16.91 3.51
C VAL A 305 4.05 16.69 4.80
N GLY A 306 3.53 17.75 5.42
CA GLY A 306 2.81 17.66 6.70
C GLY A 306 1.45 16.99 6.59
N ASN A 307 0.73 17.17 5.47
CA ASN A 307 -0.55 16.51 5.21
C ASN A 307 -0.40 15.03 4.82
N ALA A 308 0.72 14.66 4.21
CA ALA A 308 0.92 13.33 3.67
C ALA A 308 0.84 12.23 4.75
N VAL A 309 0.31 11.08 4.35
CA VAL A 309 0.56 9.82 5.05
C VAL A 309 2.00 9.40 4.75
N PRO A 310 2.81 9.07 5.76
CA PRO A 310 4.18 8.60 5.52
C PRO A 310 4.18 7.37 4.59
N PRO A 311 4.95 7.35 3.49
CA PRO A 311 4.98 6.21 2.56
C PRO A 311 5.23 4.86 3.23
N ARG A 312 6.11 4.75 4.22
CA ARG A 312 6.33 3.49 4.95
C ARG A 312 5.10 3.03 5.74
N LEU A 313 4.33 3.96 6.34
CA LEU A 313 3.07 3.60 7.00
C LEU A 313 2.04 3.16 5.95
N GLY A 314 1.92 3.88 4.83
CA GLY A 314 1.08 3.51 3.70
C GLY A 314 1.42 2.12 3.16
N ARG A 315 2.72 1.84 2.99
CA ARG A 315 3.22 0.53 2.56
C ARG A 315 2.85 -0.59 3.54
N ALA A 316 3.04 -0.39 4.84
CA ALA A 316 2.68 -1.41 5.84
C ALA A 316 1.18 -1.75 5.79
N ILE A 317 0.31 -0.74 5.62
CA ILE A 317 -1.14 -0.94 5.45
C ILE A 317 -1.42 -1.69 4.15
N ALA A 318 -0.80 -1.29 3.03
CA ALA A 318 -0.98 -1.92 1.74
C ALA A 318 -0.51 -3.39 1.74
N GLU A 319 0.63 -3.69 2.34
CA GLU A 319 1.14 -5.06 2.51
C GLU A 319 0.16 -5.93 3.30
N SER A 320 -0.43 -5.43 4.39
CA SER A 320 -1.44 -6.17 5.17
C SER A 320 -2.71 -6.45 4.35
N ILE A 321 -3.12 -5.54 3.47
CA ILE A 321 -4.23 -5.76 2.53
C ILE A 321 -3.83 -6.82 1.50
N ARG A 322 -2.65 -6.72 0.91
CA ARG A 322 -2.16 -7.70 -0.06
C ARG A 322 -2.11 -9.10 0.54
N GLU A 323 -1.61 -9.25 1.76
CA GLU A 323 -1.57 -10.52 2.49
C GLU A 323 -2.99 -11.05 2.77
N CYS A 324 -3.91 -10.16 3.17
CA CYS A 324 -5.31 -10.48 3.38
C CYS A 324 -5.94 -11.06 2.11
N PHE A 325 -5.71 -10.43 0.94
CA PHE A 325 -6.23 -10.91 -0.34
C PHE A 325 -5.42 -12.06 -0.95
N ALA A 326 -4.14 -12.19 -0.63
CA ALA A 326 -3.35 -13.37 -0.99
C ALA A 326 -3.88 -14.64 -0.29
N SER A 327 -4.45 -14.51 0.89
CA SER A 327 -5.14 -15.63 1.56
C SER A 327 -6.45 -16.04 0.89
N VAL A 328 -7.08 -15.15 0.07
CA VAL A 328 -8.23 -15.52 -0.81
C VAL A 328 -7.76 -16.13 -2.11
N SER A 329 -6.67 -15.64 -2.67
CA SER A 329 -6.04 -16.27 -3.83
C SER A 329 -5.38 -17.60 -3.48
N SER A 330 -5.27 -17.95 -2.21
CA SER A 330 -5.33 -19.31 -1.70
C SER A 330 -6.79 -19.87 -1.71
N GLU A 331 -7.57 -19.68 -2.77
CA GLU A 331 -8.35 -20.82 -3.27
C GLU A 331 -7.34 -21.94 -3.24
N SER A 332 -7.55 -22.88 -2.36
CA SER A 332 -6.67 -24.02 -2.11
C SER A 332 -5.84 -24.30 -3.36
N CYS A 333 -4.60 -23.82 -3.37
CA CYS A 333 -3.74 -23.90 -4.54
C CYS A 333 -3.69 -25.38 -4.91
N SER A 334 -4.40 -25.75 -5.96
CA SER A 334 -4.48 -27.14 -6.33
C SER A 334 -3.33 -27.47 -7.26
N ILE A 335 -2.61 -28.52 -6.91
CA ILE A 335 -1.45 -28.99 -7.63
C ILE A 335 -1.80 -30.37 -8.20
N LEU A 336 -1.77 -30.48 -9.53
CA LEU A 336 -1.81 -31.79 -10.19
C LEU A 336 -0.41 -32.38 -10.10
N VAL A 337 -0.25 -33.39 -9.27
CA VAL A 337 1.01 -34.16 -9.18
C VAL A 337 0.93 -35.33 -10.14
N ALA A 338 1.89 -35.44 -11.04
CA ALA A 338 1.92 -36.47 -12.05
C ALA A 338 3.35 -36.87 -12.45
N THR A 339 3.48 -37.94 -13.22
CA THR A 339 4.78 -38.37 -13.76
C THR A 339 4.77 -38.29 -15.28
N TYR A 340 5.93 -38.08 -15.88
CA TYR A 340 6.12 -38.25 -17.33
C TYR A 340 6.85 -39.55 -17.66
N ARG A 341 6.51 -40.18 -18.79
CA ARG A 341 7.05 -41.47 -19.16
C ARG A 341 8.52 -41.42 -19.57
N ASN A 342 8.87 -40.41 -20.36
CA ASN A 342 10.22 -40.21 -20.88
C ASN A 342 10.45 -38.73 -21.23
N GLU A 343 11.69 -38.34 -21.48
CA GLU A 343 12.09 -36.98 -21.81
C GLU A 343 11.42 -36.49 -23.10
N ASN A 344 11.11 -37.37 -24.05
CA ASN A 344 10.41 -36.99 -25.28
C ASN A 344 8.98 -36.52 -24.99
N GLN A 345 8.25 -37.23 -24.10
CA GLN A 345 6.92 -36.81 -23.68
C GLN A 345 6.95 -35.44 -22.98
N LEU A 346 7.93 -35.22 -22.08
CA LEU A 346 8.10 -33.94 -21.41
C LEU A 346 8.38 -32.82 -22.43
N ARG A 347 9.34 -33.02 -23.34
CA ARG A 347 9.67 -32.07 -24.39
C ARG A 347 8.45 -31.73 -25.25
N MET A 348 7.70 -32.70 -25.71
CA MET A 348 6.49 -32.53 -26.50
C MET A 348 5.39 -31.78 -25.74
N SER A 349 5.25 -32.04 -24.44
CA SER A 349 4.31 -31.30 -23.59
C SER A 349 4.67 -29.83 -23.50
N LEU A 350 5.96 -29.50 -23.38
CA LEU A 350 6.44 -28.11 -23.33
C LEU A 350 6.32 -27.41 -24.68
N GLU A 351 6.71 -28.09 -25.79
CA GLU A 351 6.61 -27.56 -27.15
C GLU A 351 5.17 -27.25 -27.56
N ASN A 352 4.25 -28.14 -27.28
CA ASN A 352 2.81 -27.97 -27.57
C ASN A 352 2.06 -27.17 -26.49
N ARG A 353 2.70 -26.82 -25.38
CA ARG A 353 2.07 -26.19 -24.19
C ARG A 353 0.84 -26.97 -23.68
N LEU A 354 0.90 -28.30 -23.70
CA LEU A 354 -0.18 -29.20 -23.32
C LEU A 354 0.34 -30.35 -22.47
N TYR A 355 -0.42 -30.70 -21.43
CA TYR A 355 -0.21 -31.93 -20.68
C TYR A 355 -1.51 -32.73 -20.65
N TYR A 356 -1.44 -34.06 -20.68
CA TYR A 356 -2.60 -34.92 -20.75
C TYR A 356 -2.56 -36.06 -19.71
N VAL A 357 -3.74 -36.41 -19.19
CA VAL A 357 -3.99 -37.50 -18.25
C VAL A 357 -5.13 -38.36 -18.77
N ARG A 358 -5.00 -39.70 -18.70
CA ARG A 358 -6.06 -40.62 -19.13
C ARG A 358 -7.38 -40.36 -18.39
N ALA A 359 -8.47 -40.31 -19.12
CA ALA A 359 -9.82 -40.09 -18.61
C ALA A 359 -10.66 -41.40 -18.48
N ASP A 360 -10.18 -42.53 -19.06
CA ASP A 360 -10.92 -43.77 -19.05
C ASP A 360 -10.99 -44.38 -17.62
N LEU A 361 -12.10 -45.06 -17.34
CA LEU A 361 -12.52 -45.52 -16.01
C LEU A 361 -11.82 -46.79 -15.52
N ARG A 362 -10.95 -47.42 -16.29
CA ARG A 362 -10.27 -48.68 -15.91
C ARG A 362 -8.96 -48.37 -15.19
N ALA A 363 -8.91 -48.68 -13.90
CA ALA A 363 -7.72 -48.66 -13.05
C ALA A 363 -7.08 -47.28 -12.74
N GLY A 364 -7.82 -46.39 -12.11
CA GLY A 364 -7.25 -45.21 -11.45
C GLY A 364 -7.21 -43.93 -12.29
N ALA A 365 -8.11 -43.83 -13.26
CA ALA A 365 -8.35 -42.62 -14.01
C ALA A 365 -8.84 -41.50 -13.08
N MET A 366 -8.30 -40.30 -13.28
CA MET A 366 -8.68 -39.11 -12.56
C MET A 366 -10.00 -38.59 -13.10
N ARG A 367 -10.95 -38.28 -12.23
CA ARG A 367 -12.24 -37.69 -12.61
C ARG A 367 -12.18 -36.19 -12.33
N PHE A 368 -12.48 -35.41 -13.36
CA PHE A 368 -12.73 -33.99 -13.20
C PHE A 368 -14.24 -33.76 -13.28
N PRO A 369 -14.89 -33.32 -12.20
CA PRO A 369 -16.30 -32.93 -12.24
C PRO A 369 -16.53 -31.84 -13.28
N GLN A 370 -17.69 -31.85 -13.91
CA GLN A 370 -18.10 -30.83 -14.87
C GLN A 370 -18.09 -29.46 -14.14
N GLY A 371 -17.52 -28.45 -14.76
CA GLY A 371 -17.34 -27.11 -14.15
C GLY A 371 -16.11 -26.96 -13.25
N MET A 372 -15.29 -28.00 -13.08
CA MET A 372 -14.05 -27.89 -12.31
C MET A 372 -12.96 -27.20 -13.13
N LYS A 373 -12.42 -26.08 -12.63
CA LYS A 373 -11.23 -25.42 -13.22
C LYS A 373 -10.00 -26.32 -13.12
N ALA A 374 -9.06 -26.15 -14.05
CA ALA A 374 -7.75 -26.80 -13.97
C ALA A 374 -7.04 -26.44 -12.66
N PRO A 375 -6.23 -27.37 -12.09
CA PRO A 375 -5.31 -27.03 -11.02
C PRO A 375 -4.40 -25.87 -11.40
N HIS A 376 -3.98 -25.07 -10.43
CA HIS A 376 -3.10 -23.91 -10.68
C HIS A 376 -1.71 -24.32 -11.17
N TYR A 377 -1.23 -25.46 -10.64
CA TYR A 377 0.08 -25.99 -10.96
C TYR A 377 0.03 -27.45 -11.39
N LEU A 378 0.96 -27.81 -12.28
CA LEU A 378 1.28 -29.18 -12.63
C LEU A 378 2.70 -29.50 -12.17
N PHE A 379 2.85 -30.34 -11.15
CA PHE A 379 4.13 -30.82 -10.67
C PHE A 379 4.43 -32.19 -11.32
N LEU A 380 5.34 -32.18 -12.28
CA LEU A 380 5.82 -33.38 -12.95
C LEU A 380 7.10 -33.86 -12.31
N HIS A 381 7.16 -35.16 -11.98
CA HIS A 381 8.35 -35.76 -11.40
C HIS A 381 8.70 -37.12 -12.03
N LYS A 382 9.98 -37.46 -12.05
CA LYS A 382 10.49 -38.77 -12.45
C LYS A 382 11.82 -39.00 -11.75
N LYS A 383 11.85 -39.96 -10.80
CA LYS A 383 12.99 -40.20 -9.92
C LYS A 383 13.43 -38.91 -9.20
N GLU A 384 14.63 -38.41 -9.50
CA GLU A 384 15.19 -37.20 -8.93
C GLU A 384 14.92 -35.95 -9.76
N SER A 385 14.39 -36.07 -10.98
CA SER A 385 14.05 -34.96 -11.85
C SER A 385 12.62 -34.50 -11.62
N TYR A 386 12.39 -33.20 -11.60
CA TYR A 386 11.07 -32.58 -11.43
C TYR A 386 10.99 -31.24 -12.15
N ILE A 387 9.78 -30.85 -12.53
CA ILE A 387 9.46 -29.57 -13.12
C ILE A 387 8.08 -29.11 -12.65
N LEU A 388 7.95 -27.83 -12.35
CA LEU A 388 6.68 -27.21 -12.01
C LEU A 388 6.22 -26.34 -13.17
N LEU A 389 5.01 -26.57 -13.62
CA LEU A 389 4.36 -25.85 -14.71
C LEU A 389 3.15 -25.10 -14.17
N ILE A 390 2.94 -23.89 -14.67
CA ILE A 390 1.75 -23.07 -14.39
C ILE A 390 0.71 -23.43 -15.42
N LEU A 391 -0.50 -23.78 -14.98
CA LEU A 391 -1.61 -24.12 -15.87
C LEU A 391 -2.52 -22.92 -16.11
N LYS A 392 -3.17 -22.86 -17.27
CA LYS A 392 -4.22 -21.89 -17.52
C LYS A 392 -5.46 -22.21 -16.70
N GLU A 393 -6.06 -21.21 -16.09
CA GLU A 393 -7.31 -21.29 -15.32
C GLU A 393 -8.51 -21.47 -16.26
N LYS A 394 -8.68 -22.64 -16.80
CA LYS A 394 -9.85 -23.03 -17.60
C LYS A 394 -10.23 -24.50 -17.33
N GLU A 395 -11.45 -24.88 -17.71
CA GLU A 395 -11.83 -26.28 -17.63
C GLU A 395 -10.91 -27.15 -18.49
N PRO A 396 -10.43 -28.29 -17.97
CA PRO A 396 -9.66 -29.23 -18.77
C PRO A 396 -10.49 -29.74 -19.94
N GLY A 397 -9.91 -29.73 -21.12
CA GLY A 397 -10.56 -30.30 -22.32
C GLY A 397 -10.56 -31.82 -22.31
N LEU A 398 -11.69 -32.46 -22.63
CA LEU A 398 -11.75 -33.91 -22.87
C LEU A 398 -11.51 -34.13 -24.35
N VAL A 399 -10.46 -34.88 -24.70
CA VAL A 399 -10.07 -35.16 -26.09
C VAL A 399 -9.88 -36.66 -26.34
N SER A 400 -9.99 -37.04 -27.59
CA SER A 400 -9.71 -38.43 -28.03
C SER A 400 -8.21 -38.69 -28.21
N ALA A 401 -7.81 -39.95 -28.25
CA ALA A 401 -6.45 -40.36 -28.58
C ALA A 401 -5.98 -39.79 -29.94
N VAL A 402 -6.86 -39.79 -30.94
CA VAL A 402 -6.57 -39.29 -32.30
C VAL A 402 -6.16 -37.80 -32.28
N TYR A 403 -6.77 -37.00 -31.42
CA TYR A 403 -6.37 -35.61 -31.27
C TYR A 403 -4.92 -35.47 -30.78
N LEU A 404 -4.52 -36.26 -29.78
CA LEU A 404 -3.16 -36.30 -29.25
C LEU A 404 -2.14 -36.86 -30.25
N GLU A 405 -2.53 -37.88 -31.00
CA GLU A 405 -1.68 -38.47 -32.07
C GLU A 405 -1.36 -37.44 -33.16
N ASN A 406 -2.35 -36.61 -33.54
CA ASN A 406 -2.16 -35.52 -34.51
C ASN A 406 -1.17 -34.45 -34.02
N LEU A 407 -0.98 -34.32 -32.69
CA LEU A 407 0.02 -33.47 -32.08
C LEU A 407 1.37 -34.17 -31.83
N GLY A 408 1.49 -35.44 -32.31
CA GLY A 408 2.71 -36.23 -32.20
C GLY A 408 2.88 -36.97 -30.87
N PHE A 409 1.88 -36.96 -29.97
CA PHE A 409 1.91 -37.75 -28.76
C PHE A 409 1.57 -39.24 -29.06
N HIS A 410 1.97 -40.13 -28.17
CA HIS A 410 1.69 -41.55 -28.25
C HIS A 410 0.78 -42.00 -27.08
N PRO A 411 -0.52 -41.71 -27.16
CA PRO A 411 -1.48 -42.08 -26.13
C PRO A 411 -1.67 -43.61 -26.08
N SER A 412 -2.09 -44.14 -24.92
CA SER A 412 -2.31 -45.57 -24.70
C SER A 412 -3.75 -45.92 -24.27
N GLY A 413 -4.67 -44.98 -24.41
CA GLY A 413 -6.09 -45.09 -24.05
C GLY A 413 -6.95 -44.34 -25.06
N ASP A 414 -8.26 -44.24 -24.81
CA ASP A 414 -9.23 -43.70 -25.77
C ASP A 414 -9.54 -42.22 -25.55
N GLN A 415 -9.58 -41.80 -24.28
CA GLN A 415 -9.91 -40.42 -23.90
C GLN A 415 -8.93 -39.85 -22.85
N TYR A 416 -8.70 -38.55 -22.94
CA TYR A 416 -7.72 -37.84 -22.13
C TYR A 416 -8.24 -36.48 -21.69
N TRP A 417 -7.98 -36.14 -20.43
CA TRP A 417 -8.04 -34.75 -19.95
C TRP A 417 -6.78 -34.01 -20.39
N VAL A 418 -6.96 -32.84 -21.02
CA VAL A 418 -5.88 -32.00 -21.51
C VAL A 418 -5.87 -30.69 -20.74
N PHE A 419 -4.68 -30.30 -20.27
CA PHE A 419 -4.39 -29.09 -19.54
C PHE A 419 -3.48 -28.22 -20.39
N GLU A 420 -3.83 -26.94 -20.52
CA GLU A 420 -2.96 -25.97 -21.18
C GLU A 420 -1.91 -25.41 -20.22
N ILE A 421 -0.66 -25.46 -20.64
CA ILE A 421 0.48 -24.92 -19.91
C ILE A 421 0.60 -23.43 -20.27
N LEU A 422 0.61 -22.57 -19.24
CA LEU A 422 0.83 -21.14 -19.38
C LEU A 422 2.33 -20.83 -19.42
N ASP A 423 3.08 -21.35 -18.42
CA ASP A 423 4.50 -21.09 -18.27
C ASP A 423 5.19 -22.15 -17.39
N ILE A 424 6.52 -22.03 -17.28
CA ILE A 424 7.35 -22.79 -16.33
C ILE A 424 7.52 -21.91 -15.07
N ALA A 425 7.28 -22.49 -13.90
CA ALA A 425 7.46 -21.77 -12.65
C ALA A 425 8.93 -21.50 -12.32
N THR A 426 9.19 -20.49 -11.50
CA THR A 426 10.55 -20.19 -11.02
C THR A 426 11.12 -21.34 -10.19
N GLU A 427 12.44 -21.39 -10.08
CA GLU A 427 13.15 -22.43 -9.30
C GLU A 427 12.75 -22.37 -7.82
N GLU A 428 12.68 -21.15 -7.23
CA GLU A 428 12.25 -20.93 -5.85
C GLU A 428 10.84 -21.49 -5.59
N LYS A 429 9.89 -21.23 -6.50
CA LYS A 429 8.52 -21.73 -6.39
C LYS A 429 8.47 -23.25 -6.53
N THR A 430 9.31 -23.80 -7.40
CA THR A 430 9.43 -25.23 -7.66
C THR A 430 9.92 -25.96 -6.41
N GLU A 431 10.94 -25.47 -5.72
CA GLU A 431 11.46 -26.05 -4.48
C GLU A 431 10.43 -25.98 -3.34
N CYS A 432 9.72 -24.86 -3.20
CA CYS A 432 8.66 -24.70 -2.22
C CYS A 432 7.54 -25.73 -2.41
N ILE A 433 7.04 -25.91 -3.63
CA ILE A 433 5.98 -26.87 -3.95
C ILE A 433 6.48 -28.33 -3.84
N LYS A 434 7.72 -28.61 -4.22
CA LYS A 434 8.33 -29.94 -4.03
C LYS A 434 8.38 -30.34 -2.54
N ALA A 435 8.77 -29.43 -1.67
CA ALA A 435 8.79 -29.67 -0.22
C ALA A 435 7.37 -30.00 0.27
N TYR A 436 6.37 -29.20 -0.14
CA TYR A 436 4.96 -29.40 0.21
C TYR A 436 4.41 -30.75 -0.31
N VAL A 437 4.67 -31.10 -1.58
CA VAL A 437 4.25 -32.37 -2.18
C VAL A 437 4.88 -33.55 -1.43
N SER A 438 6.16 -33.46 -1.06
CA SER A 438 6.87 -34.50 -0.32
C SER A 438 6.28 -34.74 1.06
N GLU A 439 5.89 -33.67 1.74
CA GLU A 439 5.33 -33.73 3.10
C GLU A 439 3.88 -34.22 3.12
N HIS A 440 3.03 -33.77 2.19
CA HIS A 440 1.58 -33.97 2.28
C HIS A 440 1.03 -35.02 1.31
N GLY A 441 1.70 -35.38 0.24
CA GLY A 441 1.20 -36.30 -0.77
C GLY A 441 2.13 -37.43 -1.19
N GLY A 442 3.43 -37.16 -1.09
CA GLY A 442 4.48 -38.05 -1.58
C GLY A 442 4.56 -38.16 -3.11
N MET A 443 5.67 -38.67 -3.63
CA MET A 443 5.97 -38.81 -5.05
C MET A 443 5.32 -40.08 -5.61
N LYS A 444 4.02 -40.07 -5.87
CA LYS A 444 3.25 -41.24 -6.37
C LYS A 444 3.32 -41.34 -7.88
N MET A 445 3.31 -42.60 -8.38
CA MET A 445 3.30 -42.90 -9.81
C MET A 445 1.98 -42.53 -10.49
N LYS A 446 0.84 -42.55 -9.78
CA LYS A 446 -0.48 -42.21 -10.33
C LYS A 446 -0.76 -40.73 -10.11
N PRO A 447 -1.34 -40.03 -11.11
CA PRO A 447 -1.73 -38.62 -10.94
C PRO A 447 -2.73 -38.43 -9.81
N TYR A 448 -2.59 -37.35 -9.06
CA TYR A 448 -3.52 -36.94 -8.00
C TYR A 448 -3.48 -35.43 -7.82
N ILE A 449 -4.52 -34.87 -7.20
CA ILE A 449 -4.58 -33.45 -6.86
C ILE A 449 -4.31 -33.26 -5.37
N LEU A 450 -3.38 -32.37 -5.06
CA LEU A 450 -3.18 -31.80 -3.73
C LEU A 450 -3.81 -30.41 -3.67
N LYS A 451 -4.41 -30.09 -2.53
CA LYS A 451 -4.87 -28.74 -2.19
C LYS A 451 -3.91 -28.18 -1.14
N MET A 452 -3.27 -27.06 -1.46
CA MET A 452 -2.47 -26.29 -0.52
C MET A 452 -3.35 -25.32 0.26
#